data_b311b413c7909795025b9e71eccc6950
#
_entry.id   b311b413c7909795025b9e71eccc6950
#
_cell.length_a   1.000
_cell.length_b   1.000
_cell.length_c   1.000
_cell.angle_alpha   90.00
_cell.angle_beta   90.00
_cell.angle_gamma   90.00
#
_symmetry.space_group_name_H-M   'P 1'
#
loop_
_entity.id
_entity.type
_entity.pdbx_description
1 polymer ?
#
loop_
_entity_poly.entity_id
_entity_poly.type
_entity_poly.pdbx_seq_one_letter_code
_entity_poly.pdbx_strand_id
1 'polypeptide(L)'
;MKKTQFKMKNATKEGLRNVNSLLMSVIGTPRGSMTVETKPITEDYKISSNVLGLGINGKVVECFDSNEEKFALKVLKDNVKSRREIDLHWRASGCKHIVNIKNVYENTYNGQRCLLVVMEW
;
A
#
# COMPACT_ATOMS: atom_id res chain seq x y z
N MET A 1 -10.28 -8.52 5.95
CA MET A 1 -8.84 -8.58 5.63
C MET A 1 -8.17 -9.58 6.53
N LYS A 2 -7.25 -10.30 6.00
CA LYS A 2 -6.65 -11.42 6.73
C LYS A 2 -5.43 -11.07 7.56
N LYS A 3 -4.88 -9.89 7.43
CA LYS A 3 -3.63 -9.53 8.10
C LYS A 3 -3.71 -8.20 8.78
N THR A 4 -2.98 -8.08 9.89
CA THR A 4 -2.69 -6.79 10.48
C THR A 4 -1.76 -6.02 9.56
N GLN A 5 -1.83 -4.72 9.64
CA GLN A 5 -0.92 -3.88 8.86
C GLN A 5 0.50 -4.06 9.36
N PHE A 6 1.43 -4.09 8.43
CA PHE A 6 2.84 -4.09 8.75
C PHE A 6 3.25 -2.71 9.26
N LYS A 7 3.94 -2.68 10.41
CA LYS A 7 4.33 -1.42 11.04
C LYS A 7 5.83 -1.20 10.92
N MET A 8 6.22 -0.32 10.02
CA MET A 8 7.62 0.04 9.83
C MET A 8 8.01 1.33 10.54
N LYS A 9 7.05 2.01 11.14
CA LYS A 9 7.24 3.37 11.66
C LYS A 9 8.27 3.49 12.78
N ASN A 10 8.59 2.38 13.43
CA ASN A 10 9.58 2.38 14.50
C ASN A 10 10.98 1.99 14.01
N ALA A 11 11.13 1.66 12.73
CA ALA A 11 12.41 1.26 12.20
C ALA A 11 13.23 2.48 11.83
N THR A 12 14.51 2.50 12.23
CA THR A 12 15.46 3.49 11.77
C THR A 12 15.97 3.11 10.39
N LYS A 13 16.61 4.04 9.68
CA LYS A 13 17.21 3.73 8.40
C LYS A 13 18.26 2.62 8.51
N GLU A 14 19.04 2.66 9.55
CA GLU A 14 20.06 1.65 9.79
C GLU A 14 19.45 0.30 10.13
N GLY A 15 18.46 0.30 11.02
CA GLY A 15 17.73 -0.91 11.36
C GLY A 15 17.04 -1.51 10.15
N LEU A 16 16.46 -0.66 9.29
CA LEU A 16 15.81 -1.12 8.09
C LEU A 16 16.79 -1.79 7.12
N ARG A 17 17.99 -1.24 6.96
CA ARG A 17 19.02 -1.86 6.11
C ARG A 17 19.43 -3.23 6.61
N ASN A 18 19.61 -3.36 7.92
CA ASN A 18 19.97 -4.64 8.53
C ASN A 18 18.86 -5.66 8.37
N VAL A 19 17.61 -5.22 8.56
CA VAL A 19 16.44 -6.06 8.37
C VAL A 19 16.35 -6.52 6.91
N ASN A 20 16.56 -5.62 5.95
CA ASN A 20 16.50 -5.97 4.54
C ASN A 20 17.54 -7.04 4.18
N SER A 21 18.74 -6.93 4.74
CA SER A 21 19.78 -7.92 4.50
C SER A 21 19.36 -9.31 4.96
N LEU A 22 18.75 -9.40 6.14
CA LEU A 22 18.22 -10.65 6.66
C LEU A 22 17.05 -11.16 5.82
N LEU A 23 16.14 -10.27 5.45
CA LEU A 23 14.98 -10.63 4.66
C LEU A 23 15.38 -11.22 3.32
N MET A 24 16.37 -10.65 2.66
CA MET A 24 16.83 -11.15 1.38
C MET A 24 17.38 -12.58 1.47
N SER A 25 18.02 -12.92 2.57
CA SER A 25 18.60 -14.24 2.75
C SER A 25 17.60 -15.27 3.23
N VAL A 26 16.55 -14.85 3.95
CA VAL A 26 15.61 -15.75 4.60
C VAL A 26 14.26 -15.83 3.90
N ILE A 27 13.68 -14.70 3.51
CA ILE A 27 12.31 -14.66 3.01
C ILE A 27 12.15 -14.00 1.64
N GLY A 28 13.24 -13.69 0.97
CA GLY A 28 13.22 -13.20 -0.40
C GLY A 28 13.68 -11.76 -0.53
N THR A 29 13.66 -11.28 -1.77
CA THR A 29 14.17 -9.96 -2.13
C THR A 29 13.08 -8.91 -1.98
N PRO A 30 13.33 -7.83 -1.21
CA PRO A 30 12.39 -6.71 -1.15
C PRO A 30 12.31 -6.02 -2.51
N ARG A 31 11.22 -5.30 -2.71
CA ARG A 31 11.03 -4.49 -3.91
C ARG A 31 11.94 -3.27 -3.90
N GLY A 32 12.18 -2.73 -5.09
CA GLY A 32 12.83 -1.43 -5.24
C GLY A 32 11.89 -0.29 -4.86
N SER A 33 12.21 0.89 -5.38
CA SER A 33 11.42 2.09 -5.07
C SER A 33 9.98 1.97 -5.55
N MET A 34 9.10 2.65 -4.83
CA MET A 34 7.67 2.69 -5.13
C MET A 34 7.42 3.32 -6.50
N THR A 35 6.57 2.66 -7.29
CA THR A 35 6.08 3.19 -8.55
C THR A 35 4.68 3.75 -8.32
N VAL A 36 4.48 5.03 -8.64
CA VAL A 36 3.19 5.70 -8.46
C VAL A 36 2.58 5.97 -9.82
N GLU A 37 1.35 5.46 -10.01
CA GLU A 37 0.59 5.69 -11.23
C GLU A 37 -0.19 6.99 -11.11
N THR A 38 -0.21 7.78 -12.18
CA THR A 38 -0.96 9.04 -12.19
C THR A 38 -2.27 8.95 -12.96
N LYS A 39 -2.50 7.86 -13.66
CA LYS A 39 -3.78 7.63 -14.34
C LYS A 39 -4.89 7.41 -13.31
N PRO A 40 -6.17 7.65 -13.68
CA PRO A 40 -7.26 7.36 -12.76
C PRO A 40 -7.30 5.89 -12.37
N ILE A 41 -7.46 5.62 -11.08
CA ILE A 41 -7.54 4.25 -10.58
C ILE A 41 -8.71 3.49 -11.20
N THR A 42 -9.74 4.21 -11.60
CA THR A 42 -10.94 3.61 -12.20
C THR A 42 -10.67 2.96 -13.56
N GLU A 43 -9.52 3.22 -14.16
CA GLU A 43 -9.12 2.51 -15.38
C GLU A 43 -8.75 1.05 -15.10
N ASP A 44 -8.30 0.76 -13.88
CA ASP A 44 -7.82 -0.58 -13.53
C ASP A 44 -8.70 -1.28 -12.50
N TYR A 45 -9.43 -0.53 -11.69
CA TYR A 45 -10.20 -1.08 -10.58
C TYR A 45 -11.58 -0.46 -10.49
N LYS A 46 -12.54 -1.28 -10.09
CA LYS A 46 -13.89 -0.84 -9.75
C LYS A 46 -13.96 -0.70 -8.25
N ILE A 47 -14.32 0.48 -7.77
CA ILE A 47 -14.36 0.77 -6.35
C ILE A 47 -15.76 0.52 -5.81
N SER A 48 -15.85 -0.28 -4.74
CA SER A 48 -17.09 -0.55 -4.05
C SER A 48 -17.41 0.60 -3.10
N SER A 49 -18.69 0.76 -2.77
CA SER A 49 -19.11 1.72 -1.74
C SER A 49 -18.93 1.15 -0.32
N ASN A 50 -18.58 -0.11 -0.19
CA ASN A 50 -18.44 -0.74 1.12
C ASN A 50 -17.15 -0.28 1.80
N VAL A 51 -17.28 0.37 2.95
CA VAL A 51 -16.14 0.80 3.76
C VAL A 51 -15.75 -0.34 4.66
N LEU A 52 -14.49 -0.78 4.57
CA LEU A 52 -13.97 -1.88 5.38
C LEU A 52 -13.50 -1.43 6.75
N GLY A 53 -13.15 -0.15 6.88
CA GLY A 53 -12.72 0.40 8.15
C GLY A 53 -12.29 1.84 8.00
N LEU A 54 -12.21 2.51 9.14
CA LEU A 54 -11.67 3.87 9.22
C LEU A 54 -10.37 3.77 9.97
N GLY A 55 -9.27 3.85 9.25
CA GLY A 55 -7.96 3.86 9.86
C GLY A 55 -7.57 5.25 10.33
N ILE A 56 -6.49 5.32 11.10
CA ILE A 56 -5.95 6.60 11.58
C ILE A 56 -5.58 7.50 10.40
N ASN A 57 -5.12 6.89 9.31
CA ASN A 57 -4.61 7.60 8.13
C ASN A 57 -5.59 7.64 6.97
N GLY A 58 -6.83 7.22 7.16
CA GLY A 58 -7.83 7.27 6.10
C GLY A 58 -8.76 6.09 6.13
N LYS A 59 -9.61 6.01 5.11
CA LYS A 59 -10.58 4.94 5.03
C LYS A 59 -10.07 3.82 4.14
N VAL A 60 -10.57 2.61 4.40
CA VAL A 60 -10.26 1.43 3.59
C VAL A 60 -11.55 0.93 2.98
N VAL A 61 -11.55 0.72 1.67
CA VAL A 61 -12.72 0.25 0.93
C VAL A 61 -12.35 -0.97 0.10
N GLU A 62 -13.35 -1.67 -0.41
CA GLU A 62 -13.14 -2.77 -1.34
C GLU A 62 -12.97 -2.23 -2.75
N CYS A 63 -12.13 -2.91 -3.53
CA CYS A 63 -12.08 -2.67 -4.97
C CYS A 63 -11.84 -4.00 -5.68
N PHE A 64 -12.13 -4.01 -6.98
CA PHE A 64 -12.06 -5.22 -7.80
C PHE A 64 -11.31 -4.91 -9.09
N ASP A 65 -10.45 -5.82 -9.52
CA ASP A 65 -9.76 -5.66 -10.79
C ASP A 65 -10.64 -6.14 -11.96
N SER A 66 -10.09 -6.18 -13.18
CA SER A 66 -10.82 -6.60 -14.37
C SER A 66 -11.21 -8.08 -14.33
N ASN A 67 -10.56 -8.88 -13.52
CA ASN A 67 -10.88 -10.29 -13.32
C ASN A 67 -11.83 -10.49 -12.14
N GLU A 68 -12.35 -9.40 -11.59
CA GLU A 68 -13.23 -9.40 -10.43
C GLU A 68 -12.59 -9.94 -9.16
N GLU A 69 -11.26 -9.93 -9.12
CA GLU A 69 -10.54 -10.26 -7.90
C GLU A 69 -10.61 -9.09 -6.93
N LYS A 70 -10.87 -9.40 -5.67
CA LYS A 70 -11.08 -8.40 -4.62
C LYS A 70 -9.76 -7.95 -4.01
N PHE A 71 -9.65 -6.64 -3.79
CA PHE A 71 -8.52 -6.02 -3.11
C PHE A 71 -9.00 -5.00 -2.09
N ALA A 72 -8.13 -4.65 -1.15
CA ALA A 72 -8.38 -3.56 -0.22
C ALA A 72 -7.75 -2.29 -0.79
N LEU A 73 -8.49 -1.20 -0.74
CA LEU A 73 -8.03 0.11 -1.21
C LEU A 73 -7.96 1.05 -0.02
N LYS A 74 -6.77 1.52 0.29
CA LYS A 74 -6.56 2.50 1.34
C LYS A 74 -6.38 3.87 0.73
N VAL A 75 -7.16 4.85 1.22
CA VAL A 75 -7.13 6.22 0.72
C VAL A 75 -6.43 7.09 1.74
N LEU A 76 -5.36 7.75 1.32
CA LEU A 76 -4.54 8.60 2.19
C LEU A 76 -4.37 9.97 1.56
N LYS A 77 -4.21 11.00 2.39
CA LYS A 77 -3.83 12.31 1.88
C LYS A 77 -2.40 12.25 1.35
N ASP A 78 -2.16 12.93 0.24
CA ASP A 78 -0.82 12.99 -0.34
C ASP A 78 0.01 14.00 0.43
N ASN A 79 0.94 13.50 1.23
CA ASN A 79 1.91 14.31 1.96
C ASN A 79 3.20 13.49 2.13
N VAL A 80 4.23 14.17 2.62
CA VAL A 80 5.55 13.54 2.77
C VAL A 80 5.49 12.32 3.69
N LYS A 81 4.75 12.44 4.78
CA LYS A 81 4.64 11.34 5.75
C LYS A 81 3.97 10.12 5.13
N SER A 82 2.85 10.33 4.44
CA SER A 82 2.13 9.23 3.79
C SER A 82 2.98 8.57 2.72
N ARG A 83 3.65 9.36 1.90
CA ARG A 83 4.51 8.80 0.86
C ARG A 83 5.64 7.96 1.44
N ARG A 84 6.21 8.41 2.54
CA ARG A 84 7.29 7.67 3.20
C ARG A 84 6.78 6.35 3.76
N GLU A 85 5.64 6.36 4.43
CA GLU A 85 5.05 5.14 4.99
C GLU A 85 4.70 4.14 3.90
N ILE A 86 4.11 4.61 2.82
CA ILE A 86 3.72 3.74 1.71
C ILE A 86 4.95 3.18 1.02
N ASP A 87 5.98 3.99 0.81
CA ASP A 87 7.21 3.53 0.18
C ASP A 87 7.88 2.43 1.00
N LEU A 88 7.92 2.58 2.32
CA LEU A 88 8.46 1.55 3.19
C LEU A 88 7.65 0.26 3.10
N HIS A 89 6.33 0.37 3.11
CA HIS A 89 5.46 -0.79 2.97
C HIS A 89 5.62 -1.45 1.59
N TRP A 90 5.72 -0.64 0.54
CA TRP A 90 5.94 -1.11 -0.81
C TRP A 90 7.21 -1.94 -0.90
N ARG A 91 8.31 -1.42 -0.36
CA ARG A 91 9.60 -2.12 -0.38
C ARG A 91 9.57 -3.43 0.38
N ALA A 92 8.77 -3.51 1.44
CA ALA A 92 8.61 -4.72 2.23
C ALA A 92 7.62 -5.70 1.62
N SER A 93 6.80 -5.26 0.66
CA SER A 93 5.85 -6.13 -0.03
C SER A 93 6.61 -7.22 -0.78
N GLY A 94 6.04 -8.42 -0.85
CA GLY A 94 6.73 -9.56 -1.42
C GLY A 94 7.49 -10.37 -0.39
N CYS A 95 7.72 -9.81 0.80
CA CYS A 95 8.28 -10.55 1.92
C CYS A 95 7.20 -11.39 2.57
N LYS A 96 7.60 -12.50 3.18
CA LYS A 96 6.66 -13.38 3.86
C LYS A 96 5.95 -12.66 5.00
N HIS A 97 4.66 -12.95 5.14
CA HIS A 97 3.81 -12.43 6.23
C HIS A 97 3.56 -10.93 6.19
N ILE A 98 3.85 -10.28 5.09
CA ILE A 98 3.56 -8.86 4.90
C ILE A 98 2.49 -8.72 3.84
N VAL A 99 1.46 -7.90 4.14
CA VAL A 99 0.39 -7.62 3.19
C VAL A 99 0.99 -6.98 1.96
N ASN A 100 0.70 -7.55 0.80
CA ASN A 100 1.32 -7.14 -0.45
C ASN A 100 0.59 -5.96 -1.08
N ILE A 101 1.34 -4.90 -1.39
CA ILE A 101 0.80 -3.78 -2.16
C ILE A 101 0.86 -4.14 -3.64
N LYS A 102 -0.27 -3.99 -4.32
CA LYS A 102 -0.36 -4.27 -5.76
C LYS A 102 -0.04 -3.04 -6.58
N ASN A 103 -0.67 -1.92 -6.28
CA ASN A 103 -0.52 -0.68 -7.02
C ASN A 103 -0.65 0.51 -6.10
N VAL A 104 -0.04 1.62 -6.49
CA VAL A 104 -0.19 2.90 -5.81
C VAL A 104 -0.54 3.94 -6.87
N TYR A 105 -1.59 4.71 -6.61
CA TYR A 105 -2.05 5.77 -7.53
C TYR A 105 -2.03 7.11 -6.84
N GLU A 106 -1.73 8.15 -7.60
CA GLU A 106 -1.87 9.54 -7.17
C GLU A 106 -3.03 10.12 -7.95
N ASN A 107 -4.16 10.30 -7.29
CA ASN A 107 -5.38 10.84 -7.91
C ASN A 107 -5.95 11.96 -7.07
N THR A 108 -6.84 12.75 -7.68
CA THR A 108 -7.61 13.76 -6.95
C THR A 108 -8.95 13.14 -6.57
N TYR A 109 -9.29 13.24 -5.30
CA TYR A 109 -10.52 12.71 -4.76
C TYR A 109 -11.20 13.81 -3.93
N ASN A 110 -12.43 14.16 -4.29
CA ASN A 110 -13.15 15.26 -3.64
C ASN A 110 -12.34 16.55 -3.62
N GLY A 111 -11.68 16.86 -4.73
CA GLY A 111 -10.89 18.08 -4.85
C GLY A 111 -9.57 18.08 -4.13
N GLN A 112 -9.19 16.96 -3.53
CA GLN A 112 -7.93 16.83 -2.80
C GLN A 112 -7.07 15.74 -3.38
N ARG A 113 -5.75 16.00 -3.49
CA ARG A 113 -4.80 15.00 -3.96
C ARG A 113 -4.64 13.90 -2.93
N CYS A 114 -4.81 12.67 -3.37
CA CYS A 114 -4.75 11.49 -2.51
C CYS A 114 -3.82 10.44 -3.09
N LEU A 115 -3.30 9.62 -2.20
CA LEU A 115 -2.62 8.39 -2.57
C LEU A 115 -3.59 7.24 -2.34
N LEU A 116 -3.72 6.42 -3.37
CA LEU A 116 -4.63 5.27 -3.37
C LEU A 116 -3.79 4.01 -3.41
N VAL A 117 -3.82 3.25 -2.34
CA VAL A 117 -2.97 2.08 -2.16
C VAL A 117 -3.83 0.82 -2.29
N VAL A 118 -3.59 0.05 -3.35
CA VAL A 118 -4.30 -1.21 -3.58
C VAL A 118 -3.47 -2.33 -2.97
N MET A 119 -4.07 -3.05 -2.04
CA MET A 119 -3.41 -4.12 -1.30
C MET A 119 -4.18 -5.43 -1.47
N GLU A 120 -3.49 -6.54 -1.30
CA GLU A 120 -4.17 -7.84 -1.30
C GLU A 120 -5.22 -7.88 -0.19
N TRP A 121 -6.29 -8.61 -0.50
CA TRP A 121 -7.41 -8.76 0.42
C TRP A 121 -7.04 -9.62 1.63
#